data_4789d8fbc0092efca350d3f9ddc21ddc
#
_entry.id   4789d8fbc0092efca350d3f9ddc21ddc
#
_cell.length_a   1.000
_cell.length_b   1.000
_cell.length_c   1.000
_cell.angle_alpha   90.00
_cell.angle_beta   90.00
_cell.angle_gamma   90.00
#
_symmetry.space_group_name_H-M   'P 1'
#
loop_
_entity.id
_entity.type
_entity.pdbx_description
1 polymer ?
#
loop_
_entity_poly.entity_id
_entity_poly.type
_entity_poly.pdbx_seq_one_letter_code
_entity_poly.pdbx_strand_id
1 'polypeptide(L)'
;MADKIHIQPFEKLNRFFEECLSDAQLYRSSNYSFLKVFQHALSYDQIGAHSRVLKNYMAWPVWAHAAFLRLKAIVRKSSPQLALHEVVFIDPGRLVSDESGGWHSIYMQKAVSLFPRNQISHIGKKKDSRIAFNATLDSIDRNYSAPDKLELDLLREIHEIVVKTKTTTHWSALQKAHILSALHVFFDDFRFYYKLFKNQPVKSVVFISHYHNEGLIAALQTLGIRSVEIQHGLISANDLYYVYSSVFSAGIKNAFFPDAICVYGNYWKIILKKGVEFTDSQIVVSGDYLQHPEITVSRTEKQKSILICAQKNMHDEYVEYAHSLKPWIEAHPDWNWIIKLHPLEKNKQAYEELKPFNFEIIDHQRSLDSLLRECSIQISVYSTTFFDALGFDVTNFSIQQFGMYRDYAAQMVEEGVAFPLLVSEDPIEKALNLQVKTPPLERHDVYSQLDMNAMRKAILSS
;
A
#
# COMPACT_ATOMS: atom_id res chain seq x y z
N MET A 1 -8.31 32.64 -21.86
CA MET A 1 -8.20 32.48 -20.39
C MET A 1 -7.01 31.58 -20.18
N ALA A 2 -5.96 32.09 -19.53
CA ALA A 2 -4.72 31.34 -19.37
C ALA A 2 -5.02 30.06 -18.57
N ASP A 3 -4.69 28.91 -19.15
CA ASP A 3 -4.71 27.63 -18.47
C ASP A 3 -3.85 27.77 -17.21
N LYS A 4 -4.52 27.82 -16.06
CA LYS A 4 -3.82 27.63 -14.79
C LYS A 4 -3.26 26.21 -14.86
N ILE A 5 -1.96 26.11 -15.07
CA ILE A 5 -1.22 24.86 -14.90
C ILE A 5 -1.56 24.38 -13.50
N HIS A 6 -2.47 23.42 -13.40
CA HIS A 6 -2.78 22.76 -12.14
C HIS A 6 -1.61 21.82 -11.85
N ILE A 7 -0.64 22.34 -11.08
CA ILE A 7 0.40 21.47 -10.51
C ILE A 7 -0.31 20.32 -9.80
N GLN A 8 0.02 19.10 -10.20
CA GLN A 8 -0.62 17.90 -9.65
C GLN A 8 -0.36 17.81 -8.14
N PRO A 9 -1.31 17.32 -7.32
CA PRO A 9 -1.12 17.22 -5.86
C PRO A 9 0.12 16.42 -5.45
N PHE A 10 0.49 15.36 -6.20
CA PHE A 10 1.73 14.61 -5.93
C PHE A 10 2.99 15.41 -6.22
N GLU A 11 3.03 16.22 -7.26
CA GLU A 11 4.15 17.13 -7.50
C GLU A 11 4.28 18.16 -6.38
N LYS A 12 3.15 18.68 -5.87
CA LYS A 12 3.14 19.56 -4.71
C LYS A 12 3.65 18.87 -3.46
N LEU A 13 3.23 17.63 -3.24
CA LEU A 13 3.63 16.85 -2.08
C LEU A 13 5.12 16.44 -2.19
N ASN A 14 5.58 16.03 -3.36
CA ASN A 14 7.00 15.77 -3.63
C ASN A 14 7.85 17.03 -3.41
N ARG A 15 7.44 18.15 -3.98
CA ARG A 15 8.12 19.43 -3.77
C ARG A 15 8.16 19.82 -2.30
N PHE A 16 7.06 19.68 -1.58
CA PHE A 16 6.99 19.91 -0.14
C PHE A 16 7.99 19.03 0.63
N PHE A 17 8.09 17.73 0.30
CA PHE A 17 9.06 16.86 0.93
C PHE A 17 10.50 17.22 0.56
N GLU A 18 10.76 17.57 -0.70
CA GLU A 18 12.08 18.05 -1.12
C GLU A 18 12.47 19.31 -0.36
N GLU A 19 11.57 20.26 -0.21
CA GLU A 19 11.80 21.48 0.57
C GLU A 19 12.03 21.21 2.06
N CYS A 20 11.22 20.31 2.65
CA CYS A 20 11.31 20.01 4.09
C CYS A 20 12.45 19.07 4.46
N LEU A 21 12.82 18.14 3.59
CA LEU A 21 13.69 17.00 3.89
C LEU A 21 14.93 16.91 2.99
N SER A 22 15.25 17.94 2.20
CA SER A 22 16.47 17.99 1.39
C SER A 22 17.74 18.01 2.23
N ASP A 23 17.67 18.61 3.43
CA ASP A 23 18.79 18.60 4.38
C ASP A 23 18.84 17.28 5.17
N ALA A 24 19.74 16.41 4.75
CA ALA A 24 19.88 15.10 5.38
C ALA A 24 20.27 15.15 6.88
N GLN A 25 20.80 16.29 7.38
CA GLN A 25 21.12 16.45 8.80
C GLN A 25 19.87 16.45 9.68
N LEU A 26 18.68 16.78 9.12
CA LEU A 26 17.43 16.81 9.88
C LEU A 26 16.97 15.43 10.39
N TYR A 27 17.28 14.36 9.66
CA TYR A 27 16.75 13.03 9.95
C TYR A 27 17.82 11.93 10.01
N ARG A 28 19.10 12.27 9.90
CA ARG A 28 20.21 11.30 10.01
C ARG A 28 20.88 11.38 11.36
N SER A 29 21.08 10.21 11.96
CA SER A 29 22.11 9.98 12.96
C SER A 29 23.34 9.34 12.30
N SER A 30 24.40 9.07 13.07
CA SER A 30 25.61 8.43 12.56
C SER A 30 25.35 7.07 11.87
N ASN A 31 24.34 6.33 12.32
CA ASN A 31 24.06 4.97 11.90
C ASN A 31 22.71 4.77 11.20
N TYR A 32 21.78 5.71 11.31
CA TYR A 32 20.40 5.53 10.84
C TYR A 32 19.90 6.74 10.06
N SER A 33 18.99 6.51 9.13
CA SER A 33 18.23 7.55 8.45
C SER A 33 16.74 7.40 8.75
N PHE A 34 16.17 8.41 9.37
CA PHE A 34 14.72 8.49 9.69
C PHE A 34 13.91 9.16 8.59
N LEU A 35 14.47 9.28 7.37
CA LEU A 35 13.79 9.90 6.22
C LEU A 35 12.36 9.40 6.06
N LYS A 36 12.16 8.07 6.02
CA LYS A 36 10.83 7.46 5.84
C LYS A 36 9.89 7.78 6.99
N VAL A 37 10.36 7.76 8.23
CA VAL A 37 9.56 8.08 9.42
C VAL A 37 9.09 9.54 9.36
N PHE A 38 9.96 10.45 8.96
CA PHE A 38 9.62 11.88 8.83
C PHE A 38 8.67 12.11 7.66
N GLN A 39 8.91 11.49 6.53
CA GLN A 39 8.03 11.59 5.37
C GLN A 39 6.62 11.10 5.70
N HIS A 40 6.48 9.96 6.36
CA HIS A 40 5.20 9.46 6.85
C HIS A 40 4.50 10.48 7.76
N ALA A 41 5.22 11.00 8.76
CA ALA A 41 4.66 11.95 9.71
C ALA A 41 4.14 13.22 9.02
N LEU A 42 4.91 13.74 8.07
CA LEU A 42 4.54 14.96 7.32
C LEU A 42 3.44 14.71 6.29
N SER A 43 3.36 13.51 5.69
CA SER A 43 2.30 13.17 4.74
C SER A 43 0.91 13.17 5.37
N TYR A 44 0.79 12.76 6.63
CA TYR A 44 -0.48 12.82 7.36
C TYR A 44 -1.03 14.24 7.50
N ASP A 45 -0.16 15.22 7.67
CA ASP A 45 -0.57 16.63 7.76
C ASP A 45 -1.13 17.15 6.42
N GLN A 46 -0.48 16.80 5.32
CA GLN A 46 -0.86 17.24 3.97
C GLN A 46 -2.13 16.56 3.44
N ILE A 47 -2.37 15.31 3.84
CA ILE A 47 -3.52 14.51 3.39
C ILE A 47 -4.77 14.80 4.25
N GLY A 48 -4.65 15.57 5.35
CA GLY A 48 -5.75 15.84 6.27
C GLY A 48 -6.19 14.60 7.07
N ALA A 49 -5.41 13.52 7.01
CA ALA A 49 -5.70 12.30 7.72
C ALA A 49 -5.35 12.44 9.20
N HIS A 50 -6.31 12.85 10.01
CA HIS A 50 -6.18 12.83 11.46
C HIS A 50 -6.06 11.38 11.94
N SER A 51 -4.83 10.88 12.06
CA SER A 51 -4.61 9.53 12.55
C SER A 51 -5.02 9.41 14.02
N ARG A 52 -5.69 8.29 14.38
CA ARG A 52 -6.02 7.98 15.79
C ARG A 52 -4.76 7.88 16.67
N VAL A 53 -3.61 7.62 16.08
CA VAL A 53 -2.31 7.54 16.74
C VAL A 53 -1.92 8.88 17.34
N LEU A 54 -2.15 9.98 16.65
CA LEU A 54 -1.81 11.33 17.10
C LEU A 54 -2.55 11.76 18.37
N LYS A 55 -3.82 11.36 18.52
CA LYS A 55 -4.60 11.71 19.71
C LYS A 55 -3.99 11.18 21.01
N ASN A 56 -3.24 10.07 20.94
CA ASN A 56 -2.67 9.44 22.12
C ASN A 56 -1.28 9.98 22.52
N TYR A 57 -0.53 10.59 21.58
CA TYR A 57 0.86 11.00 21.80
C TYR A 57 1.08 12.51 21.86
N MET A 58 0.17 13.32 21.32
CA MET A 58 0.33 14.78 21.22
C MET A 58 0.43 15.53 22.57
N ALA A 59 0.01 14.91 23.66
CA ALA A 59 -0.06 15.61 24.97
C ALA A 59 1.11 15.31 25.91
N TRP A 60 2.03 14.39 25.54
CA TRP A 60 3.01 13.90 26.52
C TRP A 60 4.46 14.26 26.11
N PRO A 61 5.21 14.93 26.99
CA PRO A 61 6.65 15.11 26.80
C PRO A 61 7.37 13.74 26.72
N VAL A 62 8.49 13.67 26.00
CA VAL A 62 9.27 12.44 25.83
C VAL A 62 9.55 11.71 27.15
N TRP A 63 9.89 12.46 28.22
CA TRP A 63 10.13 11.89 29.55
C TRP A 63 8.88 11.26 30.17
N ALA A 64 7.70 11.85 29.96
CA ALA A 64 6.46 11.32 30.51
C ALA A 64 6.03 10.04 29.78
N HIS A 65 6.25 9.96 28.45
CA HIS A 65 6.05 8.74 27.70
C HIS A 65 7.00 7.63 28.16
N ALA A 66 8.29 7.94 28.35
CA ALA A 66 9.26 6.99 28.86
C ALA A 66 8.90 6.50 30.29
N ALA A 67 8.41 7.39 31.16
CA ALA A 67 7.93 7.03 32.51
C ALA A 67 6.70 6.11 32.43
N PHE A 68 5.76 6.39 31.54
CA PHE A 68 4.57 5.57 31.32
C PHE A 68 4.93 4.16 30.82
N LEU A 69 5.88 4.05 29.89
CA LEU A 69 6.37 2.75 29.42
C LEU A 69 7.08 1.96 30.53
N ARG A 70 7.85 2.63 31.40
CA ARG A 70 8.45 2.01 32.58
C ARG A 70 7.40 1.49 33.55
N LEU A 71 6.37 2.23 33.83
CA LEU A 71 5.26 1.79 34.66
C LEU A 71 4.51 0.60 34.07
N LYS A 72 4.24 0.61 32.76
CA LYS A 72 3.65 -0.55 32.05
C LYS A 72 4.56 -1.79 32.12
N ALA A 73 5.87 -1.63 32.02
CA ALA A 73 6.82 -2.75 32.10
C ALA A 73 6.84 -3.42 33.48
N ILE A 74 6.61 -2.64 34.56
CA ILE A 74 6.60 -3.15 35.95
C ILE A 74 5.33 -3.98 36.24
N VAL A 75 4.20 -3.66 35.59
CA VAL A 75 2.89 -4.24 35.95
C VAL A 75 2.58 -5.53 35.19
N ARG A 76 3.29 -5.86 34.12
CA ARG A 76 2.95 -7.00 33.25
C ARG A 76 3.83 -8.22 33.50
N LYS A 77 3.17 -9.40 33.69
CA LYS A 77 3.84 -10.71 33.74
C LYS A 77 4.41 -11.07 32.35
N SER A 78 5.58 -11.68 32.33
CA SER A 78 6.20 -12.18 31.10
C SER A 78 5.34 -13.28 30.46
N SER A 79 4.95 -13.07 29.19
CA SER A 79 4.37 -14.14 28.38
C SER A 79 5.43 -15.17 27.98
N PRO A 80 5.07 -16.44 27.78
CA PRO A 80 6.01 -17.43 27.27
C PRO A 80 6.59 -16.98 25.93
N GLN A 81 7.89 -17.19 25.74
CA GLN A 81 8.57 -16.83 24.51
C GLN A 81 8.07 -17.75 23.40
N LEU A 82 7.57 -17.16 22.31
CA LEU A 82 7.15 -17.90 21.13
C LEU A 82 8.39 -18.50 20.45
N ALA A 83 8.36 -19.81 20.20
CA ALA A 83 9.38 -20.47 19.40
C ALA A 83 9.13 -20.19 17.91
N LEU A 84 10.08 -19.56 17.23
CA LEU A 84 10.00 -19.22 15.81
C LEU A 84 10.88 -20.14 14.96
N HIS A 85 10.50 -20.33 13.71
CA HIS A 85 11.25 -21.06 12.70
C HIS A 85 12.17 -20.11 11.88
N GLU A 86 12.96 -20.69 10.99
CA GLU A 86 13.95 -19.94 10.18
C GLU A 86 13.32 -18.89 9.26
N VAL A 87 12.13 -19.15 8.76
CA VAL A 87 11.36 -18.23 7.89
C VAL A 87 10.08 -17.81 8.61
N VAL A 88 9.88 -16.51 8.75
CA VAL A 88 8.70 -15.93 9.39
C VAL A 88 7.89 -15.13 8.36
N PHE A 89 6.60 -15.42 8.28
CA PHE A 89 5.64 -14.66 7.49
C PHE A 89 4.79 -13.80 8.42
N ILE A 90 4.79 -12.48 8.19
CA ILE A 90 3.92 -11.54 8.91
C ILE A 90 2.75 -11.18 7.98
N ASP A 91 1.60 -11.76 8.26
CA ASP A 91 0.41 -11.66 7.43
C ASP A 91 -0.47 -10.48 7.85
N PRO A 92 -0.87 -9.60 6.93
CA PRO A 92 -1.76 -8.48 7.22
C PRO A 92 -3.19 -8.90 7.57
N GLY A 93 -3.55 -10.18 7.34
CA GLY A 93 -4.89 -10.70 7.60
C GLY A 93 -5.92 -10.33 6.53
N ARG A 94 -5.50 -10.10 5.28
CA ARG A 94 -6.43 -9.95 4.15
C ARG A 94 -6.75 -11.34 3.59
N LEU A 95 -7.94 -11.83 3.93
CA LEU A 95 -8.37 -13.18 3.60
C LEU A 95 -9.39 -13.17 2.46
N VAL A 96 -9.28 -14.19 1.62
CA VAL A 96 -10.25 -14.51 0.57
C VAL A 96 -10.70 -15.98 0.74
N SER A 97 -11.92 -16.29 0.33
CA SER A 97 -12.41 -17.67 0.26
C SER A 97 -12.14 -18.25 -1.11
N ASP A 98 -11.71 -19.50 -1.15
CA ASP A 98 -11.66 -20.29 -2.39
C ASP A 98 -13.02 -20.92 -2.72
N GLU A 99 -13.12 -21.56 -3.89
CA GLU A 99 -14.35 -22.23 -4.35
C GLU A 99 -14.79 -23.38 -3.45
N SER A 100 -13.88 -23.98 -2.69
CA SER A 100 -14.17 -25.03 -1.71
C SER A 100 -14.67 -24.49 -0.37
N GLY A 101 -14.74 -23.17 -0.18
CA GLY A 101 -15.08 -22.50 1.06
C GLY A 101 -13.92 -22.39 2.06
N GLY A 102 -12.71 -22.79 1.66
CA GLY A 102 -11.49 -22.58 2.42
C GLY A 102 -11.09 -21.09 2.43
N TRP A 103 -10.45 -20.64 3.52
CA TRP A 103 -9.95 -19.28 3.65
C TRP A 103 -8.43 -19.24 3.62
N HIS A 104 -7.88 -18.30 2.86
CA HIS A 104 -6.44 -18.11 2.78
C HIS A 104 -6.05 -16.63 2.67
N SER A 105 -4.79 -16.34 2.96
CA SER A 105 -4.25 -14.99 2.77
C SER A 105 -4.03 -14.72 1.28
N ILE A 106 -4.61 -13.65 0.78
CA ILE A 106 -4.48 -13.27 -0.63
C ILE A 106 -3.01 -13.02 -1.03
N TYR A 107 -2.18 -12.51 -0.11
CA TYR A 107 -0.79 -12.16 -0.43
C TYR A 107 0.21 -13.23 -0.04
N MET A 108 -0.02 -13.96 1.05
CA MET A 108 0.99 -14.84 1.65
C MET A 108 0.86 -16.29 1.25
N GLN A 109 -0.29 -16.74 0.73
CA GLN A 109 -0.57 -18.15 0.47
C GLN A 109 0.52 -18.82 -0.37
N LYS A 110 0.89 -18.21 -1.50
CA LYS A 110 1.90 -18.79 -2.41
C LYS A 110 3.29 -18.80 -1.81
N ALA A 111 3.69 -17.72 -1.17
CA ALA A 111 4.98 -17.63 -0.50
C ALA A 111 5.09 -18.64 0.67
N VAL A 112 4.03 -18.77 1.46
CA VAL A 112 3.94 -19.77 2.53
C VAL A 112 4.03 -21.19 1.98
N SER A 113 3.40 -21.49 0.83
CA SER A 113 3.42 -22.83 0.21
C SER A 113 4.81 -23.25 -0.31
N LEU A 114 5.76 -22.34 -0.41
CA LEU A 114 7.15 -22.65 -0.81
C LEU A 114 7.92 -23.48 0.22
N PHE A 115 7.40 -23.54 1.46
CA PHE A 115 8.12 -24.11 2.58
C PHE A 115 7.28 -25.15 3.30
N PRO A 116 7.89 -26.23 3.82
CA PRO A 116 7.23 -27.15 4.75
C PRO A 116 6.75 -26.39 6.00
N ARG A 117 5.56 -26.73 6.50
CA ARG A 117 4.96 -26.07 7.67
C ARG A 117 5.83 -26.07 8.92
N ASN A 118 6.66 -27.10 9.09
CA ASN A 118 7.60 -27.21 10.20
C ASN A 118 8.89 -26.40 10.05
N GLN A 119 9.04 -25.62 8.96
CA GLN A 119 10.17 -24.73 8.71
C GLN A 119 9.79 -23.28 8.76
N ILE A 120 8.52 -22.96 8.93
CA ILE A 120 8.00 -21.59 8.90
C ILE A 120 7.17 -21.26 10.14
N SER A 121 7.16 -19.97 10.47
CA SER A 121 6.18 -19.37 11.38
C SER A 121 5.30 -18.41 10.61
N HIS A 122 4.00 -18.68 10.57
CA HIS A 122 3.01 -17.83 9.94
C HIS A 122 2.27 -17.04 11.04
N ILE A 123 2.56 -15.74 11.12
CA ILE A 123 2.08 -14.85 12.18
C ILE A 123 1.07 -13.88 11.58
N GLY A 124 -0.18 -13.93 12.05
CA GLY A 124 -1.21 -12.94 11.68
C GLY A 124 -1.06 -11.64 12.46
N LYS A 125 -1.41 -10.49 11.86
CA LYS A 125 -1.50 -9.22 12.61
C LYS A 125 -2.57 -9.29 13.70
N LYS A 126 -3.70 -9.94 13.43
CA LYS A 126 -4.83 -10.14 14.37
C LYS A 126 -5.29 -11.59 14.34
N LYS A 127 -5.93 -12.00 15.44
CA LYS A 127 -6.58 -13.31 15.49
C LYS A 127 -7.74 -13.35 14.49
N ASP A 128 -7.75 -14.37 13.63
CA ASP A 128 -8.85 -14.66 12.72
C ASP A 128 -9.16 -16.16 12.77
N SER A 129 -10.41 -16.52 13.04
CA SER A 129 -10.82 -17.93 13.18
C SER A 129 -10.87 -18.69 11.85
N ARG A 130 -10.80 -17.97 10.73
CA ARG A 130 -10.87 -18.54 9.38
C ARG A 130 -9.54 -19.10 8.88
N ILE A 131 -8.43 -18.71 9.52
CA ILE A 131 -7.08 -19.17 9.17
C ILE A 131 -6.28 -19.54 10.41
N ALA A 132 -5.55 -20.65 10.33
CA ALA A 132 -4.68 -21.09 11.41
C ALA A 132 -3.31 -20.42 11.32
N PHE A 133 -3.09 -19.39 12.12
CA PHE A 133 -1.78 -18.81 12.35
C PHE A 133 -1.04 -19.55 13.48
N ASN A 134 0.30 -19.61 13.41
CA ASN A 134 1.11 -20.10 14.54
C ASN A 134 0.97 -19.18 15.76
N ALA A 135 0.83 -17.87 15.52
CA ALA A 135 0.58 -16.85 16.54
C ALA A 135 -0.04 -15.61 15.90
N THR A 136 -0.51 -14.67 16.72
CA THR A 136 -0.92 -13.35 16.24
C THR A 136 -0.13 -12.26 16.99
N LEU A 137 0.21 -11.17 16.32
CA LEU A 137 0.94 -10.06 16.94
C LEU A 137 0.18 -9.47 18.13
N ASP A 138 -1.16 -9.46 18.08
CA ASP A 138 -2.00 -8.98 19.17
C ASP A 138 -1.97 -9.92 20.41
N SER A 139 -1.65 -11.22 20.21
CA SER A 139 -1.53 -12.20 21.30
C SER A 139 -0.12 -12.24 21.91
N ILE A 140 0.87 -11.72 21.20
CA ILE A 140 2.23 -11.60 21.69
C ILE A 140 2.29 -10.38 22.61
N ASP A 141 2.63 -10.61 23.87
CA ASP A 141 2.72 -9.51 24.82
C ASP A 141 3.77 -8.50 24.37
N ARG A 142 3.31 -7.30 24.04
CA ARG A 142 4.17 -6.13 23.81
C ARG A 142 4.70 -5.69 25.19
N ASN A 143 5.57 -6.49 25.80
CA ASN A 143 6.27 -6.10 26.99
C ASN A 143 7.20 -4.93 26.63
N TYR A 144 6.69 -3.72 26.80
CA TYR A 144 7.48 -2.50 26.62
C TYR A 144 8.64 -2.52 27.62
N SER A 145 9.81 -2.94 27.19
CA SER A 145 11.04 -2.65 27.95
C SER A 145 11.17 -1.13 28.02
N ALA A 146 11.64 -0.62 29.17
CA ALA A 146 11.98 0.79 29.26
C ALA A 146 12.98 1.14 28.13
N PRO A 147 12.87 2.33 27.49
CA PRO A 147 13.85 2.80 26.54
C PRO A 147 15.25 2.67 27.13
N ASP A 148 16.18 2.12 26.36
CA ASP A 148 17.58 2.09 26.77
C ASP A 148 18.22 3.48 26.65
N LYS A 149 19.45 3.59 27.10
CA LYS A 149 20.17 4.87 27.06
C LYS A 149 20.35 5.38 25.64
N LEU A 150 20.69 4.48 24.70
CA LEU A 150 20.93 4.83 23.30
C LEU A 150 19.67 5.39 22.66
N GLU A 151 18.53 4.76 22.89
CA GLU A 151 17.24 5.22 22.39
C GLU A 151 16.86 6.60 22.96
N LEU A 152 17.06 6.81 24.27
CA LEU A 152 16.81 8.10 24.90
C LEU A 152 17.71 9.20 24.34
N ASP A 153 18.98 8.88 24.07
CA ASP A 153 19.93 9.83 23.52
C ASP A 153 19.58 10.17 22.07
N LEU A 154 19.20 9.19 21.24
CA LEU A 154 18.69 9.41 19.88
C LEU A 154 17.41 10.24 19.86
N LEU A 155 16.46 9.94 20.74
CA LEU A 155 15.22 10.74 20.85
C LEU A 155 15.51 12.19 21.26
N ARG A 156 16.50 12.42 22.15
CA ARG A 156 16.92 13.77 22.51
C ARG A 156 17.56 14.49 21.35
N GLU A 157 18.51 13.85 20.67
CA GLU A 157 19.19 14.42 19.49
C GLU A 157 18.17 14.87 18.45
N ILE A 158 17.27 13.97 18.06
CA ILE A 158 16.24 14.28 17.05
C ILE A 158 15.25 15.34 17.57
N HIS A 159 14.86 15.27 18.85
CA HIS A 159 14.03 16.31 19.45
C HIS A 159 14.70 17.69 19.38
N GLU A 160 15.98 17.78 19.65
CA GLU A 160 16.76 19.03 19.55
C GLU A 160 16.80 19.52 18.12
N ILE A 161 17.03 18.62 17.14
CA ILE A 161 17.01 18.96 15.72
C ILE A 161 15.62 19.47 15.32
N VAL A 162 14.58 18.73 15.60
CA VAL A 162 13.19 19.05 15.17
C VAL A 162 12.64 20.31 15.84
N VAL A 163 12.99 20.57 17.10
CA VAL A 163 12.40 21.67 17.88
C VAL A 163 13.25 22.92 17.90
N LYS A 164 14.56 22.79 17.93
CA LYS A 164 15.47 23.91 18.22
C LYS A 164 16.24 24.44 16.99
N THR A 165 16.38 23.68 15.90
CA THR A 165 17.18 24.12 14.75
C THR A 165 16.46 25.19 13.92
N LYS A 166 17.24 26.12 13.35
CA LYS A 166 16.73 27.14 12.43
C LYS A 166 16.10 26.53 11.17
N THR A 167 16.59 25.39 10.72
CA THR A 167 16.11 24.68 9.52
C THR A 167 14.66 24.21 9.66
N THR A 168 14.14 24.02 10.89
CA THR A 168 12.75 23.61 11.14
C THR A 168 11.86 24.75 11.64
N THR A 169 12.33 25.99 11.58
CA THR A 169 11.55 27.15 12.06
C THR A 169 10.25 27.35 11.28
N HIS A 170 10.23 26.95 9.99
CA HIS A 170 9.03 26.99 9.15
C HIS A 170 8.03 25.87 9.42
N TRP A 171 8.41 24.84 10.20
CA TRP A 171 7.49 23.76 10.54
C TRP A 171 6.51 24.21 11.64
N SER A 172 5.23 23.90 11.43
CA SER A 172 4.21 24.14 12.45
C SER A 172 4.44 23.30 13.70
N ALA A 173 3.88 23.72 14.82
CA ALA A 173 3.91 22.91 16.04
C ALA A 173 3.26 21.53 15.85
N LEU A 174 2.24 21.45 14.98
CA LEU A 174 1.56 20.21 14.64
C LEU A 174 2.49 19.26 13.86
N GLN A 175 3.20 19.74 12.84
CA GLN A 175 4.17 18.96 12.07
C GLN A 175 5.28 18.40 12.98
N LYS A 176 5.81 19.22 13.88
CA LYS A 176 6.82 18.78 14.88
C LYS A 176 6.27 17.69 15.80
N ALA A 177 5.03 17.85 16.27
CA ALA A 177 4.37 16.83 17.09
C ALA A 177 4.13 15.52 16.34
N HIS A 178 3.79 15.59 15.05
CA HIS A 178 3.61 14.42 14.19
C HIS A 178 4.91 13.63 14.05
N ILE A 179 6.03 14.30 13.79
CA ILE A 179 7.34 13.66 13.67
C ILE A 179 7.74 12.99 14.99
N LEU A 180 7.59 13.67 16.11
CA LEU A 180 7.91 13.09 17.41
C LEU A 180 7.04 11.87 17.74
N SER A 181 5.75 11.93 17.40
CA SER A 181 4.83 10.80 17.55
C SER A 181 5.23 9.61 16.67
N ALA A 182 5.59 9.86 15.42
CA ALA A 182 6.03 8.81 14.50
C ALA A 182 7.33 8.14 14.98
N LEU A 183 8.25 8.92 15.54
CA LEU A 183 9.48 8.37 16.14
C LEU A 183 9.17 7.48 17.35
N HIS A 184 8.22 7.86 18.20
CA HIS A 184 7.81 6.99 19.30
C HIS A 184 7.21 5.67 18.79
N VAL A 185 6.35 5.70 17.78
CA VAL A 185 5.80 4.49 17.16
C VAL A 185 6.92 3.63 16.58
N PHE A 186 7.87 4.25 15.87
CA PHE A 186 9.03 3.56 15.32
C PHE A 186 9.82 2.82 16.39
N PHE A 187 10.17 3.49 17.50
CA PHE A 187 10.95 2.86 18.58
C PHE A 187 10.16 1.80 19.34
N ASP A 188 8.84 1.97 19.50
CA ASP A 188 7.98 0.95 20.10
C ASP A 188 7.95 -0.32 19.24
N ASP A 189 7.81 -0.18 17.92
CA ASP A 189 7.83 -1.30 16.99
C ASP A 189 9.23 -1.92 16.90
N PHE A 190 10.29 -1.11 16.84
CA PHE A 190 11.66 -1.58 16.86
C PHE A 190 11.94 -2.47 18.07
N ARG A 191 11.61 -2.00 19.30
CA ARG A 191 11.80 -2.78 20.54
C ARG A 191 11.02 -4.07 20.55
N PHE A 192 9.76 -3.99 20.10
CA PHE A 192 8.88 -5.16 20.03
C PHE A 192 9.48 -6.24 19.12
N TYR A 193 9.84 -5.89 17.88
CA TYR A 193 10.36 -6.85 16.91
C TYR A 193 11.78 -7.30 17.25
N TYR A 194 12.63 -6.41 17.74
CA TYR A 194 13.95 -6.78 18.21
C TYR A 194 13.87 -7.84 19.30
N LYS A 195 13.01 -7.66 20.29
CA LYS A 195 12.79 -8.62 21.37
C LYS A 195 12.18 -9.93 20.88
N LEU A 196 11.25 -9.85 19.93
CA LEU A 196 10.59 -11.01 19.35
C LEU A 196 11.60 -11.92 18.62
N PHE A 197 12.51 -11.33 17.86
CA PHE A 197 13.44 -12.08 17.01
C PHE A 197 14.81 -12.35 17.63
N LYS A 198 15.21 -11.59 18.63
CA LYS A 198 16.49 -11.80 19.32
C LYS A 198 16.55 -13.21 19.90
N ASN A 199 17.67 -13.90 19.65
CA ASN A 199 17.93 -15.27 20.10
C ASN A 199 16.98 -16.33 19.50
N GLN A 200 16.29 -16.02 18.40
CA GLN A 200 15.51 -16.97 17.61
C GLN A 200 16.29 -17.45 16.39
N PRO A 201 16.02 -18.64 15.86
CA PRO A 201 16.71 -19.17 14.68
C PRO A 201 16.26 -18.50 13.36
N VAL A 202 15.62 -17.34 13.42
CA VAL A 202 15.05 -16.64 12.27
C VAL A 202 16.15 -16.14 11.36
N LYS A 203 16.07 -16.51 10.07
CA LYS A 203 16.98 -16.08 9.00
C LYS A 203 16.35 -15.06 8.09
N SER A 204 15.02 -15.16 7.86
CA SER A 204 14.29 -14.21 7.05
C SER A 204 12.87 -13.94 7.52
N VAL A 205 12.41 -12.71 7.29
CA VAL A 205 11.04 -12.27 7.57
C VAL A 205 10.41 -11.73 6.30
N VAL A 206 9.24 -12.24 5.95
CA VAL A 206 8.46 -11.88 4.77
C VAL A 206 7.23 -11.09 5.21
N PHE A 207 6.99 -9.95 4.59
CA PHE A 207 5.88 -9.06 4.93
C PHE A 207 5.40 -8.27 3.70
N ILE A 208 4.37 -7.46 3.85
CA ILE A 208 3.93 -6.49 2.85
C ILE A 208 4.09 -5.06 3.38
N SER A 209 4.20 -4.08 2.47
CA SER A 209 4.24 -2.65 2.81
C SER A 209 5.42 -2.28 3.72
N HIS A 210 6.61 -2.11 3.17
CA HIS A 210 7.76 -1.66 3.94
C HIS A 210 7.54 -0.28 4.59
N TYR A 211 6.69 0.55 4.01
CA TYR A 211 6.15 1.73 4.68
C TYR A 211 5.18 1.27 5.79
N HIS A 212 5.19 1.89 6.93
CA HIS A 212 4.56 1.48 8.21
C HIS A 212 5.19 0.25 8.90
N ASN A 213 6.33 -0.24 8.42
CA ASN A 213 7.07 -1.33 9.05
C ASN A 213 8.56 -0.97 9.27
N GLU A 214 8.87 0.34 9.35
CA GLU A 214 10.24 0.81 9.50
C GLU A 214 10.88 0.29 10.80
N GLY A 215 10.14 0.23 11.90
CA GLY A 215 10.62 -0.35 13.16
C GLY A 215 10.90 -1.84 13.07
N LEU A 216 10.08 -2.60 12.32
CA LEU A 216 10.34 -4.00 12.00
C LEU A 216 11.65 -4.13 11.21
N ILE A 217 11.78 -3.40 10.11
CA ILE A 217 12.96 -3.49 9.22
C ILE A 217 14.23 -3.12 9.98
N ALA A 218 14.20 -2.05 10.78
CA ALA A 218 15.32 -1.64 11.62
C ALA A 218 15.73 -2.75 12.61
N ALA A 219 14.77 -3.43 13.23
CA ALA A 219 15.04 -4.55 14.13
C ALA A 219 15.70 -5.73 13.38
N LEU A 220 15.20 -6.06 12.20
CA LEU A 220 15.76 -7.13 11.36
C LEU A 220 17.19 -6.80 10.91
N GLN A 221 17.43 -5.58 10.41
CA GLN A 221 18.76 -5.11 10.03
C GLN A 221 19.75 -5.17 11.21
N THR A 222 19.31 -4.75 12.40
CA THR A 222 20.14 -4.79 13.61
C THR A 222 20.51 -6.23 14.02
N LEU A 223 19.63 -7.19 13.77
CA LEU A 223 19.83 -8.60 14.09
C LEU A 223 20.50 -9.40 12.94
N GLY A 224 20.75 -8.78 11.80
CA GLY A 224 21.27 -9.47 10.61
C GLY A 224 20.26 -10.46 10.00
N ILE A 225 18.97 -10.21 10.19
CA ILE A 225 17.87 -11.04 9.65
C ILE A 225 17.39 -10.42 8.34
N ARG A 226 17.30 -11.24 7.29
CA ARG A 226 16.85 -10.80 5.98
C ARG A 226 15.39 -10.36 6.00
N SER A 227 15.12 -9.25 5.36
CA SER A 227 13.79 -8.66 5.20
C SER A 227 13.33 -8.72 3.75
N VAL A 228 12.16 -9.29 3.48
CA VAL A 228 11.61 -9.46 2.14
C VAL A 228 10.19 -8.93 2.08
N GLU A 229 9.96 -7.96 1.21
CA GLU A 229 8.62 -7.48 0.92
C GLU A 229 8.01 -8.24 -0.25
N ILE A 230 6.71 -8.54 -0.16
CA ILE A 230 5.89 -8.99 -1.28
C ILE A 230 5.01 -7.81 -1.70
N GLN A 231 5.01 -7.47 -2.98
CA GLN A 231 4.13 -6.44 -3.55
C GLN A 231 2.68 -6.79 -3.21
N HIS A 232 1.89 -5.80 -2.79
CA HIS A 232 0.52 -6.05 -2.36
C HIS A 232 -0.52 -5.20 -3.12
N GLY A 233 -0.08 -4.35 -4.04
CA GLY A 233 -0.96 -3.46 -4.78
C GLY A 233 -0.19 -2.61 -5.80
N LEU A 234 -0.81 -1.52 -6.18
CA LEU A 234 -0.26 -0.54 -7.10
C LEU A 234 1.04 0.05 -6.56
N ILE A 235 2.03 0.14 -7.43
CA ILE A 235 3.23 0.96 -7.26
C ILE A 235 3.26 1.94 -8.43
N SER A 236 3.34 3.22 -8.17
CA SER A 236 3.35 4.23 -9.21
C SER A 236 4.68 4.99 -9.22
N ALA A 237 5.01 5.61 -10.36
CA ALA A 237 6.23 6.41 -10.48
C ALA A 237 6.24 7.65 -9.56
N ASN A 238 5.06 8.09 -9.12
CA ASN A 238 4.87 9.19 -8.18
C ASN A 238 4.56 8.70 -6.76
N ASP A 239 4.70 7.39 -6.50
CA ASP A 239 4.45 6.83 -5.18
C ASP A 239 5.57 7.18 -4.22
N LEU A 240 5.28 8.10 -3.33
CA LEU A 240 6.23 8.65 -2.34
C LEU A 240 6.80 7.61 -1.38
N TYR A 241 6.20 6.44 -1.32
CA TYR A 241 6.67 5.37 -0.43
C TYR A 241 7.53 4.34 -1.16
N TYR A 242 7.46 4.33 -2.50
CA TYR A 242 8.15 3.35 -3.33
C TYR A 242 9.15 3.96 -4.32
N VAL A 243 9.01 5.26 -4.64
CA VAL A 243 9.85 5.91 -5.65
C VAL A 243 10.37 7.24 -5.10
N TYR A 244 11.63 7.28 -4.73
CA TYR A 244 12.28 8.45 -4.15
C TYR A 244 13.13 9.17 -5.21
N SER A 245 13.00 10.48 -5.30
CA SER A 245 13.83 11.29 -6.21
C SER A 245 15.30 11.30 -5.78
N SER A 246 16.20 11.64 -6.71
CA SER A 246 17.65 11.68 -6.46
C SER A 246 18.05 12.69 -5.36
N VAL A 247 17.20 13.66 -5.04
CA VAL A 247 17.40 14.61 -3.92
C VAL A 247 17.57 13.83 -2.59
N PHE A 248 16.91 12.70 -2.46
CA PHE A 248 16.96 11.88 -1.24
C PHE A 248 18.11 10.87 -1.21
N SER A 249 18.99 10.81 -2.22
CA SER A 249 20.06 9.80 -2.30
C SER A 249 20.92 9.71 -1.02
N ALA A 250 21.21 10.83 -0.38
CA ALA A 250 21.93 10.83 0.90
C ALA A 250 21.11 10.25 2.05
N GLY A 251 19.78 10.48 2.04
CA GLY A 251 18.86 9.98 3.07
C GLY A 251 18.46 8.52 2.89
N ILE A 252 18.58 7.98 1.68
CA ILE A 252 18.29 6.57 1.40
C ILE A 252 19.36 5.65 2.05
N LYS A 253 20.58 6.10 2.11
CA LYS A 253 21.65 5.34 2.77
C LYS A 253 21.31 5.14 4.25
N ASN A 254 21.27 3.89 4.71
CA ASN A 254 20.89 3.48 6.07
C ASN A 254 19.42 3.79 6.43
N ALA A 255 18.54 4.02 5.44
CA ALA A 255 17.11 4.05 5.64
C ALA A 255 16.55 2.63 5.74
N PHE A 256 15.33 2.53 6.24
CA PHE A 256 14.69 1.25 6.57
C PHE A 256 13.95 0.68 5.35
N PHE A 257 14.71 0.22 4.34
CA PHE A 257 14.19 -0.51 3.19
C PHE A 257 14.44 -2.01 3.34
N PRO A 258 13.57 -2.87 2.75
CA PRO A 258 13.78 -4.30 2.78
C PRO A 258 14.99 -4.71 1.92
N ASP A 259 15.59 -5.87 2.25
CA ASP A 259 16.71 -6.41 1.49
C ASP A 259 16.30 -6.89 0.09
N ALA A 260 15.02 -7.23 -0.08
CA ALA A 260 14.43 -7.53 -1.39
C ALA A 260 12.94 -7.17 -1.43
N ILE A 261 12.47 -6.83 -2.63
CA ILE A 261 11.05 -6.68 -2.96
C ILE A 261 10.69 -7.62 -4.11
N CYS A 262 9.72 -8.51 -3.87
CA CYS A 262 9.15 -9.39 -4.87
C CYS A 262 7.98 -8.67 -5.57
N VAL A 263 8.06 -8.55 -6.91
CA VAL A 263 7.06 -7.85 -7.71
C VAL A 263 6.39 -8.79 -8.71
N TYR A 264 5.17 -8.44 -9.15
CA TYR A 264 4.36 -9.24 -10.05
C TYR A 264 4.94 -9.37 -11.45
N GLY A 265 5.65 -8.36 -11.97
CA GLY A 265 6.15 -8.36 -13.34
C GLY A 265 7.19 -7.27 -13.60
N ASN A 266 7.74 -7.29 -14.83
CA ASN A 266 8.78 -6.34 -15.24
C ASN A 266 8.31 -4.88 -15.22
N TYR A 267 7.04 -4.62 -15.49
CA TYR A 267 6.46 -3.28 -15.40
C TYR A 267 6.75 -2.63 -14.02
N TRP A 268 6.49 -3.34 -12.95
CA TRP A 268 6.71 -2.84 -11.58
C TRP A 268 8.21 -2.64 -11.27
N LYS A 269 9.05 -3.54 -11.79
CA LYS A 269 10.51 -3.38 -11.70
C LYS A 269 10.97 -2.10 -12.40
N ILE A 270 10.45 -1.79 -13.59
CA ILE A 270 10.76 -0.57 -14.33
C ILE A 270 10.32 0.67 -13.54
N ILE A 271 9.14 0.65 -12.93
CA ILE A 271 8.64 1.75 -12.09
C ILE A 271 9.57 1.96 -10.88
N LEU A 272 9.89 0.92 -10.12
CA LEU A 272 10.76 1.03 -8.95
C LEU A 272 12.16 1.55 -9.31
N LYS A 273 12.68 1.21 -10.47
CA LYS A 273 13.98 1.70 -10.95
C LYS A 273 14.01 3.19 -11.31
N LYS A 274 12.87 3.87 -11.33
CA LYS A 274 12.83 5.34 -11.46
C LYS A 274 13.29 6.05 -10.18
N GLY A 275 13.23 5.36 -9.03
CA GLY A 275 13.70 5.84 -7.74
C GLY A 275 15.17 5.47 -7.45
N VAL A 276 15.64 5.91 -6.30
CA VAL A 276 17.02 5.67 -5.82
C VAL A 276 17.10 4.69 -4.66
N GLU A 277 15.98 4.17 -4.18
CA GLU A 277 15.86 3.37 -2.96
C GLU A 277 16.21 1.89 -3.16
N PHE A 278 15.97 1.34 -4.36
CA PHE A 278 16.23 -0.06 -4.66
C PHE A 278 17.28 -0.23 -5.77
N THR A 279 18.23 -1.10 -5.53
CA THR A 279 19.14 -1.59 -6.58
C THR A 279 18.43 -2.63 -7.46
N ASP A 280 18.96 -2.88 -8.65
CA ASP A 280 18.39 -3.88 -9.56
C ASP A 280 18.34 -5.30 -8.97
N SER A 281 19.31 -5.64 -8.12
CA SER A 281 19.38 -6.95 -7.46
C SER A 281 18.38 -7.11 -6.30
N GLN A 282 17.88 -6.01 -5.74
CA GLN A 282 16.88 -6.05 -4.68
C GLN A 282 15.46 -6.21 -5.24
N ILE A 283 15.23 -5.89 -6.52
CA ILE A 283 13.92 -6.00 -7.16
C ILE A 283 13.83 -7.35 -7.86
N VAL A 284 13.06 -8.27 -7.30
CA VAL A 284 12.89 -9.63 -7.79
C VAL A 284 11.54 -9.76 -8.51
N VAL A 285 11.55 -10.01 -9.81
CA VAL A 285 10.33 -10.34 -10.53
C VAL A 285 9.98 -11.80 -10.17
N SER A 286 9.04 -11.98 -9.27
CA SER A 286 8.59 -13.30 -8.80
C SER A 286 7.34 -13.79 -9.51
N GLY A 287 6.74 -12.94 -10.33
CA GLY A 287 5.55 -13.27 -11.10
C GLY A 287 4.25 -13.12 -10.31
N ASP A 288 3.17 -13.49 -10.97
CA ASP A 288 1.81 -13.34 -10.46
C ASP A 288 1.44 -14.39 -9.41
N TYR A 289 1.74 -14.12 -8.16
CA TYR A 289 1.37 -14.99 -7.05
C TYR A 289 -0.08 -14.81 -6.57
N LEU A 290 -0.80 -13.81 -7.08
CA LEU A 290 -2.25 -13.69 -6.90
C LEU A 290 -3.03 -14.61 -7.84
N GLN A 291 -2.33 -15.16 -8.86
CA GLN A 291 -2.88 -16.09 -9.86
C GLN A 291 -4.07 -15.49 -10.61
N HIS A 292 -3.88 -14.29 -11.14
CA HIS A 292 -4.84 -13.75 -12.09
C HIS A 292 -4.96 -14.73 -13.29
N PRO A 293 -6.15 -15.12 -13.66
CA PRO A 293 -6.33 -16.13 -14.70
C PRO A 293 -5.73 -15.65 -16.03
N GLU A 294 -5.00 -16.54 -16.71
CA GLU A 294 -4.62 -16.32 -18.09
C GLU A 294 -5.90 -16.40 -18.95
N ILE A 295 -6.36 -15.27 -19.44
CA ILE A 295 -7.62 -15.21 -20.17
C ILE A 295 -7.47 -14.33 -21.38
N THR A 296 -7.79 -14.91 -22.53
CA THR A 296 -8.07 -14.17 -23.74
C THR A 296 -9.56 -14.29 -24.03
N VAL A 297 -10.30 -13.22 -23.77
CA VAL A 297 -11.74 -13.16 -24.12
C VAL A 297 -11.88 -12.22 -25.31
N SER A 298 -12.44 -12.71 -26.40
CA SER A 298 -12.70 -11.89 -27.58
C SER A 298 -13.79 -10.86 -27.31
N ARG A 299 -13.61 -9.64 -27.80
CA ARG A 299 -14.60 -8.55 -27.69
C ARG A 299 -15.96 -8.89 -28.29
N THR A 300 -15.99 -9.76 -29.28
CA THR A 300 -17.24 -10.22 -29.92
C THR A 300 -18.13 -11.03 -28.99
N GLU A 301 -17.57 -11.55 -27.90
CA GLU A 301 -18.29 -12.30 -26.86
C GLU A 301 -18.78 -11.42 -25.71
N LYS A 302 -18.41 -10.13 -25.71
CA LYS A 302 -18.76 -9.20 -24.65
C LYS A 302 -20.20 -8.71 -24.74
N GLN A 303 -20.81 -8.52 -23.57
CA GLN A 303 -22.09 -7.90 -23.44
C GLN A 303 -21.97 -6.36 -23.54
N LYS A 304 -23.03 -5.70 -23.93
CA LYS A 304 -23.18 -4.25 -23.83
C LYS A 304 -23.31 -3.87 -22.36
N SER A 305 -22.19 -3.85 -21.63
CA SER A 305 -22.19 -3.53 -20.20
C SER A 305 -20.96 -2.73 -19.77
N ILE A 306 -21.21 -1.85 -18.84
CA ILE A 306 -20.22 -0.97 -18.21
C ILE A 306 -20.04 -1.40 -16.75
N LEU A 307 -18.80 -1.61 -16.36
CA LEU A 307 -18.40 -1.91 -15.00
C LEU A 307 -17.75 -0.69 -14.36
N ILE A 308 -18.39 -0.10 -13.36
CA ILE A 308 -17.83 0.97 -12.55
C ILE A 308 -17.23 0.34 -11.29
N CYS A 309 -15.89 0.35 -11.18
CA CYS A 309 -15.17 -0.16 -10.00
C CYS A 309 -15.01 0.96 -8.98
N ALA A 310 -15.87 0.97 -7.97
CA ALA A 310 -15.81 1.96 -6.90
C ALA A 310 -14.63 1.75 -5.98
N GLN A 311 -14.08 2.83 -5.44
CA GLN A 311 -12.96 2.81 -4.52
C GLN A 311 -13.39 3.17 -3.10
N LYS A 312 -12.67 2.58 -2.14
CA LYS A 312 -12.89 2.86 -0.73
C LYS A 312 -12.74 4.35 -0.43
N ASN A 313 -13.64 4.89 0.40
CA ASN A 313 -13.65 6.28 0.86
C ASN A 313 -13.92 7.33 -0.23
N MET A 314 -14.47 6.93 -1.37
CA MET A 314 -14.87 7.80 -2.48
C MET A 314 -16.34 7.59 -2.86
N HIS A 315 -17.18 7.19 -1.89
CA HIS A 315 -18.58 6.88 -2.18
C HIS A 315 -19.37 8.11 -2.68
N ASP A 316 -19.13 9.28 -2.11
CA ASP A 316 -19.84 10.50 -2.52
C ASP A 316 -19.51 10.86 -3.97
N GLU A 317 -18.22 10.79 -4.36
CA GLU A 317 -17.80 11.07 -5.73
C GLU A 317 -18.35 10.05 -6.73
N TYR A 318 -18.40 8.76 -6.37
CA TYR A 318 -18.98 7.74 -7.25
C TYR A 318 -20.48 7.85 -7.36
N VAL A 319 -21.20 8.22 -6.31
CA VAL A 319 -22.63 8.47 -6.34
C VAL A 319 -22.94 9.70 -7.19
N GLU A 320 -22.18 10.80 -7.01
CA GLU A 320 -22.31 12.00 -7.85
C GLU A 320 -22.04 11.68 -9.33
N TYR A 321 -20.98 10.92 -9.60
CA TYR A 321 -20.68 10.47 -10.96
C TYR A 321 -21.84 9.63 -11.55
N ALA A 322 -22.37 8.68 -10.80
CA ALA A 322 -23.47 7.84 -11.25
C ALA A 322 -24.73 8.67 -11.59
N HIS A 323 -25.03 9.69 -10.80
CA HIS A 323 -26.11 10.62 -11.13
C HIS A 323 -25.84 11.39 -12.43
N SER A 324 -24.60 11.77 -12.70
CA SER A 324 -24.23 12.46 -13.95
C SER A 324 -24.40 11.58 -15.20
N LEU A 325 -24.40 10.25 -15.04
CA LEU A 325 -24.57 9.29 -16.13
C LEU A 325 -26.04 9.13 -16.60
N LYS A 326 -27.02 9.70 -15.87
CA LYS A 326 -28.44 9.54 -16.21
C LYS A 326 -28.78 9.82 -17.68
N PRO A 327 -28.31 10.91 -18.34
CA PRO A 327 -28.58 11.16 -19.75
C PRO A 327 -28.12 10.03 -20.67
N TRP A 328 -26.97 9.43 -20.33
CA TRP A 328 -26.35 8.36 -21.12
C TRP A 328 -27.04 7.01 -20.89
N ILE A 329 -27.52 6.75 -19.67
CA ILE A 329 -28.38 5.59 -19.38
C ILE A 329 -29.66 5.64 -20.18
N GLU A 330 -30.31 6.80 -20.27
CA GLU A 330 -31.51 7.02 -21.04
C GLU A 330 -31.28 6.92 -22.56
N ALA A 331 -30.09 7.37 -23.02
CA ALA A 331 -29.70 7.29 -24.43
C ALA A 331 -29.33 5.87 -24.89
N HIS A 332 -28.87 5.02 -23.97
CA HIS A 332 -28.40 3.68 -24.25
C HIS A 332 -29.14 2.62 -23.41
N PRO A 333 -30.44 2.43 -23.59
CA PRO A 333 -31.28 1.55 -22.75
C PRO A 333 -30.92 0.06 -22.90
N ASP A 334 -30.17 -0.30 -23.93
CA ASP A 334 -29.69 -1.66 -24.21
C ASP A 334 -28.32 -1.98 -23.54
N TRP A 335 -27.76 -1.04 -22.75
CA TRP A 335 -26.58 -1.24 -21.98
C TRP A 335 -26.88 -1.50 -20.51
N ASN A 336 -26.13 -2.43 -19.90
CA ASN A 336 -26.17 -2.72 -18.48
C ASN A 336 -25.14 -1.87 -17.73
N TRP A 337 -25.54 -1.26 -16.64
CA TRP A 337 -24.70 -0.41 -15.81
C TRP A 337 -24.49 -1.07 -14.45
N ILE A 338 -23.25 -1.44 -14.17
CA ILE A 338 -22.88 -2.23 -13.00
C ILE A 338 -21.91 -1.41 -12.13
N ILE A 339 -22.22 -1.27 -10.85
CA ILE A 339 -21.30 -0.70 -9.87
C ILE A 339 -20.78 -1.81 -8.97
N LYS A 340 -19.49 -2.12 -9.06
CA LYS A 340 -18.79 -3.06 -8.18
C LYS A 340 -18.22 -2.31 -7.00
N LEU A 341 -18.72 -2.58 -5.80
CA LEU A 341 -18.23 -1.95 -4.57
C LEU A 341 -16.88 -2.49 -4.17
N HIS A 342 -16.04 -1.62 -3.60
CA HIS A 342 -14.79 -2.05 -3.02
C HIS A 342 -15.05 -2.98 -1.82
N PRO A 343 -14.29 -4.08 -1.62
CA PRO A 343 -14.51 -5.03 -0.52
C PRO A 343 -14.51 -4.42 0.89
N LEU A 344 -13.85 -3.29 1.06
CA LEU A 344 -13.77 -2.54 2.32
C LEU A 344 -14.71 -1.34 2.38
N GLU A 345 -15.66 -1.21 1.43
CA GLU A 345 -16.66 -0.14 1.47
C GLU A 345 -17.57 -0.30 2.68
N LYS A 346 -17.68 0.78 3.46
CA LYS A 346 -18.48 0.78 4.68
C LYS A 346 -19.86 1.42 4.49
N ASN A 347 -19.93 2.40 3.59
CA ASN A 347 -21.18 3.13 3.30
C ASN A 347 -21.88 2.57 2.07
N LYS A 348 -22.24 1.28 2.14
CA LYS A 348 -22.95 0.60 1.06
C LYS A 348 -24.34 1.21 0.80
N GLN A 349 -24.95 1.77 1.84
CA GLN A 349 -26.28 2.36 1.77
C GLN A 349 -26.32 3.58 0.82
N ALA A 350 -25.23 4.33 0.70
CA ALA A 350 -25.15 5.45 -0.24
C ALA A 350 -25.39 5.04 -1.71
N TYR A 351 -25.06 3.81 -2.06
CA TYR A 351 -25.28 3.29 -3.42
C TYR A 351 -26.69 2.75 -3.65
N GLU A 352 -27.49 2.50 -2.62
CA GLU A 352 -28.86 1.98 -2.76
C GLU A 352 -29.77 2.96 -3.48
N GLU A 353 -29.53 4.27 -3.35
CA GLU A 353 -30.28 5.32 -4.05
C GLU A 353 -30.11 5.29 -5.58
N LEU A 354 -29.08 4.59 -6.08
CA LEU A 354 -28.80 4.47 -7.51
C LEU A 354 -29.60 3.36 -8.20
N LYS A 355 -30.18 2.41 -7.45
CA LYS A 355 -30.99 1.31 -8.01
C LYS A 355 -32.14 1.77 -8.91
N PRO A 356 -32.90 2.83 -8.56
CA PRO A 356 -33.95 3.35 -9.42
C PRO A 356 -33.47 3.88 -10.77
N PHE A 357 -32.17 4.17 -10.92
CA PHE A 357 -31.55 4.65 -12.15
C PHE A 357 -30.94 3.53 -13.00
N ASN A 358 -31.40 2.30 -12.82
CA ASN A 358 -31.00 1.12 -13.59
C ASN A 358 -29.52 0.70 -13.36
N PHE A 359 -28.99 0.96 -12.15
CA PHE A 359 -27.70 0.40 -11.75
C PHE A 359 -27.85 -0.94 -11.02
N GLU A 360 -27.07 -1.93 -11.44
CA GLU A 360 -26.85 -3.15 -10.66
C GLU A 360 -25.72 -2.90 -9.66
N ILE A 361 -26.02 -2.94 -8.36
CA ILE A 361 -25.04 -2.73 -7.30
C ILE A 361 -24.53 -4.09 -6.83
N ILE A 362 -23.22 -4.36 -7.03
CA ILE A 362 -22.59 -5.62 -6.69
C ILE A 362 -21.54 -5.38 -5.60
N ASP A 363 -21.64 -6.09 -4.50
CA ASP A 363 -20.65 -6.16 -3.44
C ASP A 363 -19.73 -7.38 -3.66
N HIS A 364 -19.94 -8.45 -2.91
CA HIS A 364 -19.13 -9.67 -2.97
C HIS A 364 -19.77 -10.85 -3.71
N GLN A 365 -21.01 -10.67 -4.23
CA GLN A 365 -21.78 -11.75 -4.85
C GLN A 365 -21.15 -12.26 -6.15
N ARG A 366 -20.43 -11.40 -6.86
CA ARG A 366 -19.75 -11.74 -8.12
C ARG A 366 -18.29 -11.33 -8.06
N SER A 367 -17.40 -12.20 -8.55
CA SER A 367 -15.98 -11.90 -8.66
C SER A 367 -15.69 -10.81 -9.70
N LEU A 368 -14.59 -10.08 -9.53
CA LEU A 368 -14.14 -9.10 -10.53
C LEU A 368 -13.92 -9.76 -11.90
N ASP A 369 -13.28 -10.93 -11.92
CA ASP A 369 -12.99 -11.68 -13.14
C ASP A 369 -14.27 -12.04 -13.92
N SER A 370 -15.34 -12.49 -13.22
CA SER A 370 -16.60 -12.80 -13.88
C SER A 370 -17.21 -11.56 -14.54
N LEU A 371 -17.09 -10.39 -13.90
CA LEU A 371 -17.59 -9.13 -14.43
C LEU A 371 -16.74 -8.63 -15.61
N LEU A 372 -15.40 -8.74 -15.50
CA LEU A 372 -14.50 -8.36 -16.59
C LEU A 372 -14.65 -9.23 -17.84
N ARG A 373 -15.08 -10.49 -17.70
CA ARG A 373 -15.43 -11.35 -18.84
C ARG A 373 -16.63 -10.87 -19.61
N GLU A 374 -17.60 -10.29 -18.92
CA GLU A 374 -18.88 -9.87 -19.52
C GLU A 374 -18.83 -8.43 -20.02
N CYS A 375 -18.21 -7.52 -19.27
CA CYS A 375 -18.24 -6.09 -19.56
C CYS A 375 -17.34 -5.70 -20.73
N SER A 376 -17.80 -4.72 -21.53
CA SER A 376 -17.03 -4.12 -22.63
C SER A 376 -16.22 -2.91 -22.18
N ILE A 377 -16.67 -2.23 -21.15
CA ILE A 377 -16.08 -0.99 -20.62
C ILE A 377 -15.90 -1.12 -19.12
N GLN A 378 -14.74 -0.70 -18.61
CA GLN A 378 -14.51 -0.49 -17.19
C GLN A 378 -14.20 0.97 -16.91
N ILE A 379 -14.80 1.51 -15.85
CA ILE A 379 -14.60 2.88 -15.39
C ILE A 379 -14.16 2.85 -13.92
N SER A 380 -13.10 3.59 -13.61
CA SER A 380 -12.70 3.86 -12.22
C SER A 380 -11.97 5.20 -12.17
N VAL A 381 -11.55 5.65 -10.99
CA VAL A 381 -10.68 6.83 -10.87
C VAL A 381 -9.23 6.37 -11.02
N TYR A 382 -8.75 5.55 -10.09
CA TYR A 382 -7.47 4.84 -10.16
C TYR A 382 -7.69 3.48 -9.49
N SER A 383 -7.23 2.41 -10.04
CA SER A 383 -7.45 1.09 -9.44
C SER A 383 -6.51 0.05 -10.03
N THR A 384 -6.07 -0.89 -9.19
CA THR A 384 -5.39 -2.11 -9.69
C THR A 384 -6.29 -2.91 -10.62
N THR A 385 -7.61 -2.75 -10.55
CA THR A 385 -8.56 -3.44 -11.45
C THR A 385 -8.36 -3.09 -12.93
N PHE A 386 -7.72 -1.96 -13.25
CA PHE A 386 -7.32 -1.65 -14.62
C PHE A 386 -6.28 -2.63 -15.16
N PHE A 387 -5.33 -3.03 -14.31
CA PHE A 387 -4.34 -4.05 -14.66
C PHE A 387 -4.98 -5.43 -14.71
N ASP A 388 -5.94 -5.73 -13.82
CA ASP A 388 -6.69 -6.97 -13.82
C ASP A 388 -7.48 -7.12 -15.13
N ALA A 389 -7.98 -6.00 -15.69
CA ALA A 389 -8.71 -5.97 -16.95
C ALA A 389 -7.84 -6.25 -18.20
N LEU A 390 -6.51 -6.14 -18.08
CA LEU A 390 -5.61 -6.50 -19.18
C LEU A 390 -5.79 -7.98 -19.55
N GLY A 391 -5.96 -8.25 -20.83
CA GLY A 391 -6.24 -9.61 -21.34
C GLY A 391 -7.72 -9.96 -21.44
N PHE A 392 -8.63 -9.13 -20.88
CA PHE A 392 -10.07 -9.33 -21.00
C PHE A 392 -10.72 -8.57 -22.18
N ASP A 393 -9.96 -7.87 -22.98
CA ASP A 393 -10.46 -7.00 -24.07
C ASP A 393 -11.53 -5.98 -23.57
N VAL A 394 -11.23 -5.33 -22.45
CA VAL A 394 -12.07 -4.29 -21.83
C VAL A 394 -11.44 -2.93 -22.11
N THR A 395 -12.26 -1.96 -22.48
CA THR A 395 -11.81 -0.56 -22.58
C THR A 395 -11.82 0.07 -21.20
N ASN A 396 -10.63 0.40 -20.67
CA ASN A 396 -10.46 1.04 -19.37
C ASN A 396 -10.55 2.56 -19.49
N PHE A 397 -11.43 3.18 -18.70
CA PHE A 397 -11.53 4.63 -18.56
C PHE A 397 -11.21 5.09 -17.15
N SER A 398 -10.33 6.08 -17.05
CA SER A 398 -9.95 6.73 -15.79
C SER A 398 -10.59 8.12 -15.69
N ILE A 399 -11.42 8.33 -14.66
CA ILE A 399 -12.02 9.62 -14.34
C ILE A 399 -10.96 10.48 -13.64
N GLN A 400 -10.60 11.63 -14.23
CA GLN A 400 -9.47 12.43 -13.76
C GLN A 400 -9.86 13.62 -12.86
N GLN A 401 -11.15 13.85 -12.64
CA GLN A 401 -11.63 15.07 -12.00
C GLN A 401 -11.82 14.96 -10.49
N PHE A 402 -11.69 13.78 -9.92
CA PHE A 402 -11.97 13.55 -8.51
C PHE A 402 -10.76 13.77 -7.60
N GLY A 403 -10.89 14.78 -6.74
CA GLY A 403 -10.12 15.00 -5.54
C GLY A 403 -8.61 14.91 -5.69
N MET A 404 -7.94 14.54 -4.62
CA MET A 404 -6.49 14.33 -4.58
C MET A 404 -6.03 13.08 -5.35
N TYR A 405 -6.94 12.21 -5.75
CA TYR A 405 -6.64 10.95 -6.44
C TYR A 405 -6.48 11.12 -7.96
N ARG A 406 -6.75 12.31 -8.51
CA ARG A 406 -6.62 12.61 -9.94
C ARG A 406 -5.21 12.38 -10.50
N ASP A 407 -4.17 12.47 -9.65
CA ASP A 407 -2.79 12.28 -10.09
C ASP A 407 -2.49 10.81 -10.40
N TYR A 408 -3.01 9.88 -9.59
CA TYR A 408 -2.96 8.47 -9.92
C TYR A 408 -3.75 8.17 -11.19
N ALA A 409 -4.90 8.82 -11.37
CA ALA A 409 -5.70 8.72 -12.59
C ALA A 409 -4.94 9.22 -13.81
N ALA A 410 -4.29 10.39 -13.73
CA ALA A 410 -3.47 10.93 -14.81
C ALA A 410 -2.31 9.99 -15.17
N GLN A 411 -1.63 9.44 -14.16
CA GLN A 411 -0.56 8.49 -14.37
C GLN A 411 -1.02 7.20 -15.06
N MET A 412 -2.17 6.64 -14.68
CA MET A 412 -2.75 5.47 -15.36
C MET A 412 -2.97 5.71 -16.85
N VAL A 413 -3.29 6.97 -17.22
CA VAL A 413 -3.44 7.38 -18.62
C VAL A 413 -2.08 7.54 -19.30
N GLU A 414 -1.13 8.21 -18.67
CA GLU A 414 0.23 8.41 -19.21
C GLU A 414 0.96 7.08 -19.41
N GLU A 415 0.75 6.12 -18.53
CA GLU A 415 1.31 4.77 -18.60
C GLU A 415 0.53 3.84 -19.55
N GLY A 416 -0.54 4.36 -20.21
CA GLY A 416 -1.31 3.59 -21.17
C GLY A 416 -2.14 2.45 -20.59
N VAL A 417 -2.48 2.52 -19.30
CA VAL A 417 -3.29 1.51 -18.60
C VAL A 417 -4.79 1.77 -18.81
N ALA A 418 -5.16 3.06 -18.93
CA ALA A 418 -6.52 3.51 -19.15
C ALA A 418 -6.56 4.75 -20.06
N PHE A 419 -7.73 5.02 -20.64
CA PHE A 419 -7.98 6.26 -21.38
C PHE A 419 -8.60 7.31 -20.45
N PRO A 420 -8.36 8.62 -20.69
CA PRO A 420 -8.96 9.65 -19.86
C PRO A 420 -10.46 9.72 -20.13
N LEU A 421 -11.26 9.97 -19.09
CA LEU A 421 -12.69 10.21 -19.18
C LEU A 421 -13.06 11.45 -18.37
N LEU A 422 -13.78 12.40 -19.01
CA LEU A 422 -14.41 13.50 -18.30
C LEU A 422 -15.80 13.10 -17.81
N VAL A 423 -16.22 13.62 -16.67
CA VAL A 423 -17.55 13.37 -16.09
C VAL A 423 -18.69 13.73 -17.05
N SER A 424 -18.46 14.71 -17.95
CA SER A 424 -19.42 15.19 -18.93
C SER A 424 -19.43 14.42 -20.26
N GLU A 425 -18.56 13.41 -20.43
CA GLU A 425 -18.48 12.61 -21.67
C GLU A 425 -19.31 11.34 -21.58
N ASP A 426 -19.91 10.96 -22.71
CA ASP A 426 -20.55 9.66 -22.88
C ASP A 426 -19.47 8.56 -22.98
N PRO A 427 -19.36 7.64 -22.01
CA PRO A 427 -18.34 6.60 -22.03
C PRO A 427 -18.55 5.59 -23.17
N ILE A 428 -19.77 5.38 -23.63
CA ILE A 428 -20.10 4.45 -24.72
C ILE A 428 -19.65 5.03 -26.05
N GLU A 429 -20.07 6.26 -26.34
CA GLU A 429 -19.72 6.96 -27.57
C GLU A 429 -18.19 7.11 -27.65
N LYS A 430 -17.57 7.48 -26.53
CA LYS A 430 -16.11 7.60 -26.44
C LYS A 430 -15.42 6.28 -26.74
N ALA A 431 -15.87 5.16 -26.17
CA ALA A 431 -15.31 3.85 -26.45
C ALA A 431 -15.47 3.40 -27.91
N LEU A 432 -16.60 3.73 -28.52
CA LEU A 432 -16.85 3.42 -29.94
C LEU A 432 -15.93 4.20 -30.89
N ASN A 433 -15.57 5.43 -30.51
CA ASN A 433 -14.77 6.34 -31.31
C ASN A 433 -13.26 6.16 -31.09
N LEU A 434 -12.81 5.34 -30.12
CA LEU A 434 -11.38 5.08 -29.93
C LEU A 434 -10.80 4.35 -31.13
N GLN A 435 -9.69 4.89 -31.67
CA GLN A 435 -8.91 4.24 -32.75
C GLN A 435 -8.13 3.03 -32.21
N VAL A 436 -7.60 3.15 -31.01
CA VAL A 436 -6.90 2.09 -30.26
C VAL A 436 -7.77 1.75 -29.06
N LYS A 437 -8.29 0.53 -28.99
CA LYS A 437 -9.26 0.11 -27.97
C LYS A 437 -8.63 -0.59 -26.78
N THR A 438 -7.39 -1.09 -26.94
CA THR A 438 -6.62 -1.76 -25.89
C THR A 438 -5.46 -0.89 -25.47
N PRO A 439 -5.15 -0.79 -24.18
CA PRO A 439 -3.94 -0.17 -23.69
C PRO A 439 -2.70 -0.82 -24.33
N PRO A 440 -1.62 -0.05 -24.60
CA PRO A 440 -0.38 -0.59 -25.15
C PRO A 440 0.39 -1.49 -24.18
N LEU A 441 0.07 -1.40 -22.89
CA LEU A 441 0.67 -2.22 -21.85
C LEU A 441 0.09 -3.64 -21.91
N GLU A 442 0.95 -4.61 -22.04
CA GLU A 442 0.52 -6.01 -22.09
C GLU A 442 0.45 -6.64 -20.70
N ARG A 443 -0.50 -7.57 -20.52
CA ARG A 443 -0.72 -8.25 -19.25
C ARG A 443 0.52 -8.94 -18.71
N HIS A 444 1.32 -9.59 -19.57
CA HIS A 444 2.51 -10.32 -19.16
C HIS A 444 3.64 -9.43 -18.64
N ASP A 445 3.66 -8.13 -18.98
CA ASP A 445 4.59 -7.18 -18.42
C ASP A 445 4.22 -6.84 -16.97
N VAL A 446 2.92 -6.77 -16.69
CA VAL A 446 2.37 -6.47 -15.36
C VAL A 446 2.36 -7.70 -14.47
N TYR A 447 1.91 -8.83 -15.01
CA TYR A 447 1.76 -10.11 -14.33
C TYR A 447 2.54 -11.18 -15.07
N SER A 448 3.82 -11.29 -14.77
CA SER A 448 4.67 -12.34 -15.35
C SER A 448 4.28 -13.72 -14.81
N GLN A 449 4.67 -14.78 -15.52
CA GLN A 449 4.49 -16.14 -15.02
C GLN A 449 5.12 -16.30 -13.63
N LEU A 450 4.42 -16.97 -12.71
CA LEU A 450 4.89 -17.19 -11.35
C LEU A 450 6.19 -17.99 -11.32
N ASP A 451 7.25 -17.39 -10.80
CA ASP A 451 8.54 -18.04 -10.57
C ASP A 451 8.74 -18.32 -9.07
N MET A 452 8.31 -19.50 -8.66
CA MET A 452 8.44 -19.99 -7.29
C MET A 452 9.90 -20.10 -6.84
N ASN A 453 10.85 -20.37 -7.77
CA ASN A 453 12.27 -20.47 -7.44
C ASN A 453 12.87 -19.08 -7.20
N ALA A 454 12.54 -18.08 -8.04
CA ALA A 454 12.97 -16.71 -7.81
C ALA A 454 12.46 -16.18 -6.48
N MET A 455 11.19 -16.40 -6.14
CA MET A 455 10.61 -16.02 -4.86
C MET A 455 11.31 -16.72 -3.68
N ARG A 456 11.49 -18.04 -3.75
CA ARG A 456 12.18 -18.80 -2.71
C ARG A 456 13.62 -18.33 -2.54
N LYS A 457 14.33 -18.09 -3.63
CA LYS A 457 15.69 -17.54 -3.61
C LYS A 457 15.71 -16.17 -2.94
N ALA A 458 14.77 -15.26 -3.28
CA ALA A 458 14.68 -13.95 -2.64
C ALA A 458 14.52 -14.05 -1.11
N ILE A 459 13.76 -15.04 -0.64
CA ILE A 459 13.51 -15.26 0.80
C ILE A 459 14.76 -15.86 1.50
N LEU A 460 15.46 -16.79 0.86
CA LEU A 460 16.54 -17.56 1.50
C LEU A 460 17.96 -17.02 1.22
N SER A 461 18.14 -16.14 0.23
CA SER A 461 19.50 -15.61 -0.08
C SER A 461 20.03 -14.79 1.11
N SER A 462 21.17 -15.16 1.62
CA SER A 462 21.95 -14.39 2.61
C SER A 462 22.69 -13.23 1.95
#